data_2047e06d1f5fdf73b15be345ba09b9a0
#
_entry.id   2047e06d1f5fdf73b15be345ba09b9a0
#
_cell.length_a   1.000
_cell.length_b   1.000
_cell.length_c   1.000
_cell.angle_alpha   90.00
_cell.angle_beta   90.00
_cell.angle_gamma   90.00
#
_symmetry.space_group_name_H-M   'P 1'
#
loop_
_entity.id
_entity.type
_entity.pdbx_description
1 polymer ?
#
loop_
_entity_poly.entity_id
_entity_poly.type
_entity_poly.pdbx_seq_one_letter_code
_entity_poly.pdbx_strand_id
1 'polypeptide(L)'
;MNGLVFSSYGKLFLNTSQTQADFAKSRLSTRMQEEGTMAVIHGNGWIFSPWAFTGTEELTVENRTSVFLSSPSFEGKTLRDFLDAAQEKSAGPRERADAARAAGLAVTVIETAIKAGEKIPCNGADGMFISSDFTGMIFLPQGIFASCADFRGQEQSASGNSLYLNEFMQGDCALRFLQASIAYKALTGNIPYAERDARKRGEDILDRNYLPLRSAVWALDKDLSDTVDKILSLKPSQTASFPPQKNQFPLRQLFRELGLASEEACTNGEELLSVIRKGSVSQETFDARVKKERRRFDRTLRIKRWLRARKSSLIAAGAALIAVMLAGISYWSSQQSKSTTKGLSCEQTVSMFYSAFNMLDIDGAQICGEKSSVSAFTNIIGNVYVSSKARGMYIASTSANSTVTPALWLSCTGEFPRFIFGLTQFSVDGKKQSLFFRGPKRKDSPRSITEEAGSPVREGDIKDCTAHYFLVHTQDEDSLSVLEYTDTLSLVFKSGRWRITSLTHTQTEPEVILSLSEFQDRYSRLLEENGGNVLKATADLRETYPWLSTNSEILEAAQ
;
A
#
# COMPACT_ATOMS: atom_id res chain seq x y z
N MET A 1 43.05 30.94 18.80
CA MET A 1 41.83 31.55 18.16
C MET A 1 41.37 30.63 17.03
N ASN A 2 40.57 29.62 17.37
CA ASN A 2 40.14 28.59 16.35
C ASN A 2 38.72 28.83 15.86
N GLY A 3 38.09 29.95 16.18
CA GLY A 3 36.71 30.26 15.77
C GLY A 3 36.59 30.68 14.31
N LEU A 4 35.42 30.43 13.70
CA LEU A 4 35.06 30.98 12.40
C LEU A 4 34.89 32.51 12.51
N VAL A 5 34.36 32.97 13.63
CA VAL A 5 34.10 34.37 13.97
C VAL A 5 34.74 34.69 15.28
N PHE A 6 35.43 35.79 15.36
CA PHE A 6 36.02 36.29 16.63
C PHE A 6 36.14 37.82 16.62
N SER A 7 36.25 38.42 17.77
CA SER A 7 36.57 39.83 17.90
C SER A 7 38.02 40.02 18.39
N SER A 8 38.69 41.02 17.85
CA SER A 8 40.02 41.43 18.26
C SER A 8 40.24 42.91 17.92
N TYR A 9 40.92 43.66 18.83
CA TYR A 9 41.18 45.08 18.64
C TYR A 9 39.92 45.91 18.29
N GLY A 10 38.80 45.61 18.89
CA GLY A 10 37.54 46.30 18.63
C GLY A 10 36.90 46.01 17.29
N LYS A 11 37.37 45.05 16.51
CA LYS A 11 36.81 44.64 15.25
C LYS A 11 36.28 43.22 15.32
N LEU A 12 35.22 42.94 14.56
CA LEU A 12 34.70 41.58 14.32
C LEU A 12 35.36 41.03 13.05
N PHE A 13 35.86 39.83 13.14
CA PHE A 13 36.48 39.10 12.02
C PHE A 13 35.75 37.81 11.72
N LEU A 14 35.51 37.57 10.41
CA LEU A 14 35.03 36.30 9.86
C LEU A 14 36.11 35.71 8.97
N ASN A 15 36.59 34.52 9.31
CA ASN A 15 37.63 33.82 8.56
C ASN A 15 37.03 33.20 7.27
N THR A 16 37.50 33.65 6.13
CA THR A 16 37.07 33.07 4.82
C THR A 16 37.75 31.75 4.51
N SER A 17 38.82 31.38 5.22
CA SER A 17 39.69 30.23 4.96
C SER A 17 40.32 30.21 3.55
N GLN A 18 40.38 31.36 2.90
CA GLN A 18 40.92 31.52 1.54
C GLN A 18 42.19 32.36 1.54
N THR A 19 43.09 32.08 0.62
CA THR A 19 44.20 32.97 0.30
C THR A 19 43.68 34.23 -0.42
N GLN A 20 44.48 35.29 -0.48
CA GLN A 20 44.11 36.50 -1.23
C GLN A 20 43.80 36.22 -2.69
N ALA A 21 44.57 35.31 -3.33
CA ALA A 21 44.36 34.93 -4.71
C ALA A 21 43.07 34.13 -4.93
N ASP A 22 42.73 33.25 -4.00
CA ASP A 22 41.48 32.46 -4.07
C ASP A 22 40.26 33.32 -3.75
N PHE A 23 40.39 34.21 -2.76
CA PHE A 23 39.33 35.16 -2.40
C PHE A 23 38.97 36.09 -3.57
N ALA A 24 39.99 36.64 -4.27
CA ALA A 24 39.75 37.50 -5.43
C ALA A 24 39.02 36.79 -6.60
N LYS A 25 39.20 35.46 -6.72
CA LYS A 25 38.52 34.62 -7.72
C LYS A 25 37.15 34.09 -7.22
N SER A 26 36.91 34.15 -5.95
CA SER A 26 35.71 33.59 -5.33
C SER A 26 34.52 34.53 -5.47
N ARG A 27 33.31 33.94 -5.41
CA ARG A 27 32.06 34.72 -5.36
C ARG A 27 31.88 35.48 -4.03
N LEU A 28 32.72 35.23 -3.02
CA LEU A 28 32.66 35.94 -1.74
C LEU A 28 33.00 37.42 -1.90
N SER A 29 33.97 37.76 -2.74
CA SER A 29 34.33 39.16 -3.00
C SER A 29 33.15 39.98 -3.57
N THR A 30 32.29 39.38 -4.37
CA THR A 30 31.09 40.00 -4.92
C THR A 30 29.91 40.06 -3.96
N ARG A 31 29.92 39.23 -2.91
CA ARG A 31 28.87 39.17 -1.90
C ARG A 31 29.12 40.07 -0.67
N MET A 32 30.21 40.79 -0.63
CA MET A 32 30.53 41.64 0.53
C MET A 32 29.46 42.68 0.87
N GLN A 33 28.56 43.01 -0.08
CA GLN A 33 27.44 43.90 0.13
C GLN A 33 26.19 43.22 0.75
N GLU A 34 26.25 41.91 0.97
CA GLU A 34 25.14 41.20 1.61
C GLU A 34 25.02 41.64 3.06
N GLU A 35 23.79 42.02 3.43
CA GLU A 35 23.51 42.58 4.77
C GLU A 35 23.07 41.48 5.74
N GLY A 36 23.57 41.55 6.93
CA GLY A 36 23.04 40.92 8.13
C GLY A 36 22.14 41.86 8.92
N THR A 37 21.90 41.54 10.16
CA THR A 37 21.07 42.40 11.04
C THR A 37 21.77 42.62 12.37
N MET A 38 21.82 43.85 12.81
CA MET A 38 22.23 44.21 14.17
C MET A 38 20.97 44.54 14.98
N ALA A 39 20.85 43.92 16.14
CA ALA A 39 19.84 44.22 17.12
C ALA A 39 20.53 44.90 18.33
N VAL A 40 20.07 46.07 18.72
CA VAL A 40 20.60 46.84 19.87
C VAL A 40 19.45 47.23 20.78
N ILE A 41 19.68 47.17 22.07
CA ILE A 41 18.70 47.62 23.05
C ILE A 41 18.63 49.14 23.06
N HIS A 42 17.41 49.68 22.99
CA HIS A 42 17.18 51.13 23.11
C HIS A 42 15.94 51.37 23.98
N GLY A 43 16.18 51.95 25.15
CA GLY A 43 15.13 52.06 26.17
C GLY A 43 14.62 50.67 26.59
N ASN A 44 13.32 50.45 26.48
CA ASN A 44 12.69 49.18 26.84
C ASN A 44 12.44 48.25 25.64
N GLY A 45 13.11 48.45 24.50
CA GLY A 45 12.87 47.65 23.30
C GLY A 45 14.12 47.40 22.47
N TRP A 46 13.96 46.56 21.45
CA TRP A 46 15.00 46.22 20.50
C TRP A 46 14.81 47.00 19.19
N ILE A 47 15.90 47.60 18.69
CA ILE A 47 15.97 48.22 17.38
C ILE A 47 16.78 47.32 16.46
N PHE A 48 16.23 47.02 15.31
CA PHE A 48 16.88 46.24 14.27
C PHE A 48 17.39 47.18 13.16
N SER A 49 18.65 47.00 12.75
CA SER A 49 19.27 47.79 11.67
C SER A 49 20.10 46.88 10.75
N PRO A 50 20.22 47.22 9.44
CA PRO A 50 21.15 46.54 8.56
C PRO A 50 22.57 46.60 9.06
N TRP A 51 23.32 45.51 8.89
CA TRP A 51 24.72 45.42 9.24
C TRP A 51 25.50 44.65 8.18
N ALA A 52 26.72 45.11 7.84
CA ALA A 52 27.55 44.46 6.83
C ALA A 52 29.04 44.53 7.22
N PHE A 53 29.83 43.64 6.64
CA PHE A 53 31.29 43.75 6.67
C PHE A 53 31.74 44.94 5.84
N THR A 54 32.69 45.70 6.38
CA THR A 54 33.15 46.95 5.74
C THR A 54 34.52 46.85 5.09
N GLY A 55 35.25 45.78 5.33
CA GLY A 55 36.60 45.59 4.80
C GLY A 55 37.07 44.14 4.81
N THR A 56 38.25 43.95 4.26
CA THR A 56 38.99 42.69 4.31
C THR A 56 40.38 42.91 4.87
N GLU A 57 40.87 42.02 5.69
CA GLU A 57 42.20 42.04 6.26
C GLU A 57 42.86 40.65 6.07
N GLU A 58 44.17 40.66 5.77
CA GLU A 58 44.93 39.43 5.70
C GLU A 58 45.60 39.16 7.03
N LEU A 59 45.22 38.06 7.67
CA LEU A 59 45.75 37.70 9.00
C LEU A 59 46.36 36.30 8.96
N THR A 60 47.43 36.13 9.72
CA THR A 60 48.08 34.83 9.93
C THR A 60 47.60 34.25 11.27
N VAL A 61 46.85 33.17 11.19
CA VAL A 61 46.36 32.41 12.35
C VAL A 61 46.85 30.99 12.25
N GLU A 62 47.55 30.48 13.30
CA GLU A 62 48.08 29.10 13.32
C GLU A 62 49.00 28.75 12.11
N ASN A 63 49.88 29.68 11.75
CA ASN A 63 50.78 29.55 10.59
C ASN A 63 50.09 29.46 9.23
N ARG A 64 48.82 29.82 9.12
CA ARG A 64 48.11 29.94 7.85
C ARG A 64 47.64 31.39 7.66
N THR A 65 48.05 31.97 6.55
CA THR A 65 47.62 33.30 6.15
C THR A 65 46.32 33.18 5.35
N SER A 66 45.26 33.84 5.76
CA SER A 66 43.99 33.86 5.07
C SER A 66 43.36 35.25 5.13
N VAL A 67 42.41 35.47 4.21
CA VAL A 67 41.59 36.69 4.17
C VAL A 67 40.50 36.60 5.23
N PHE A 68 40.34 37.65 5.97
CA PHE A 68 39.25 37.83 6.93
C PHE A 68 38.37 39.00 6.50
N LEU A 69 37.05 38.80 6.57
CA LEU A 69 36.13 39.91 6.46
C LEU A 69 36.13 40.63 7.81
N SER A 70 36.23 41.96 7.81
CA SER A 70 36.28 42.78 9.01
C SER A 70 35.15 43.80 9.07
N SER A 71 34.71 44.10 10.25
CA SER A 71 33.70 45.12 10.50
C SER A 71 34.14 46.03 11.66
N PRO A 72 33.64 47.28 11.69
CA PRO A 72 33.96 48.18 12.81
C PRO A 72 33.36 47.72 14.11
N SER A 73 34.04 48.10 15.19
CA SER A 73 33.65 48.17 16.60
C SER A 73 32.54 47.27 17.10
N PHE A 74 32.85 46.01 17.32
CA PHE A 74 31.95 45.14 18.09
C PHE A 74 32.79 44.12 18.87
N GLU A 75 32.86 44.31 20.18
CA GLU A 75 33.55 43.35 21.05
C GLU A 75 32.54 42.34 21.61
N GLY A 76 32.85 41.06 21.50
CA GLY A 76 31.96 40.01 22.00
C GLY A 76 32.42 38.62 21.63
N LYS A 77 31.49 37.69 21.70
CA LYS A 77 31.68 36.26 21.33
C LYS A 77 30.47 35.72 20.59
N THR A 78 30.65 34.58 19.91
CA THR A 78 29.50 33.89 19.35
C THR A 78 28.62 33.30 20.44
N LEU A 79 27.32 33.16 20.16
CA LEU A 79 26.42 32.49 21.11
C LEU A 79 26.92 31.06 21.43
N ARG A 80 27.51 30.39 20.45
CA ARG A 80 28.10 29.07 20.65
C ARG A 80 29.23 29.10 21.68
N ASP A 81 30.15 30.07 21.58
CA ASP A 81 31.26 30.17 22.52
C ASP A 81 30.77 30.34 23.96
N PHE A 82 29.71 31.14 24.18
CA PHE A 82 29.08 31.26 25.50
C PHE A 82 28.49 29.94 25.98
N LEU A 83 27.73 29.24 25.13
CA LEU A 83 27.06 27.99 25.49
C LEU A 83 28.04 26.84 25.74
N ASP A 84 29.13 26.76 24.96
CA ASP A 84 30.13 25.71 25.12
C ASP A 84 31.06 25.96 26.29
N ALA A 85 31.43 27.23 26.57
CA ALA A 85 32.22 27.59 27.75
C ALA A 85 31.55 27.16 29.08
N ALA A 86 30.23 27.23 29.15
CA ALA A 86 29.49 26.79 30.36
C ALA A 86 29.52 25.26 30.57
N GLN A 87 29.93 24.49 29.57
CA GLN A 87 29.99 23.02 29.63
C GLN A 87 31.38 22.47 29.85
N GLU A 88 32.39 23.31 29.79
CA GLU A 88 33.75 22.91 30.16
C GLU A 88 33.79 22.46 31.62
N LYS A 89 34.62 21.44 31.89
CA LYS A 89 34.78 20.94 33.27
C LYS A 89 35.28 21.99 34.24
N SER A 90 36.00 23.00 33.72
CA SER A 90 36.54 24.13 34.42
C SER A 90 35.58 25.31 34.58
N ALA A 91 34.37 25.22 33.96
CA ALA A 91 33.42 26.33 33.96
C ALA A 91 32.99 26.77 35.37
N GLY A 92 33.26 28.03 35.70
CA GLY A 92 32.86 28.65 36.95
C GLY A 92 31.40 29.18 36.92
N PRO A 93 30.95 29.78 38.00
CA PRO A 93 29.63 30.42 38.06
C PRO A 93 29.44 31.50 37.01
N ARG A 94 30.50 32.28 36.71
CA ARG A 94 30.46 33.38 35.73
C ARG A 94 30.20 32.89 34.32
N GLU A 95 30.92 31.85 33.85
CA GLU A 95 30.72 31.28 32.51
C GLU A 95 29.32 30.72 32.35
N ARG A 96 28.75 30.11 33.38
CA ARG A 96 27.36 29.61 33.40
C ARG A 96 26.36 30.75 33.38
N ALA A 97 26.63 31.84 34.11
CA ALA A 97 25.80 33.03 34.11
C ALA A 97 25.80 33.71 32.74
N ASP A 98 26.97 33.89 32.14
CA ASP A 98 27.10 34.49 30.82
C ASP A 98 26.43 33.66 29.74
N ALA A 99 26.50 32.32 29.81
CA ALA A 99 25.78 31.44 28.91
C ALA A 99 24.26 31.54 29.07
N ALA A 100 23.75 31.59 30.28
CA ALA A 100 22.32 31.78 30.55
C ALA A 100 21.81 33.12 30.00
N ARG A 101 22.59 34.20 30.24
CA ARG A 101 22.29 35.53 29.70
C ARG A 101 22.31 35.57 28.18
N ALA A 102 23.34 34.98 27.56
CA ALA A 102 23.48 34.91 26.13
C ALA A 102 22.31 34.13 25.49
N ALA A 103 21.91 32.99 26.08
CA ALA A 103 20.76 32.23 25.63
C ALA A 103 19.44 33.00 25.79
N GLY A 104 19.22 33.59 26.95
CA GLY A 104 18.04 34.42 27.21
C GLY A 104 17.92 35.57 26.20
N LEU A 105 19.03 36.29 25.99
CA LEU A 105 19.12 37.39 25.04
C LEU A 105 18.77 36.92 23.60
N ALA A 106 19.43 35.86 23.14
CA ALA A 106 19.21 35.34 21.78
C ALA A 106 17.76 34.92 21.55
N VAL A 107 17.16 34.20 22.50
CA VAL A 107 15.76 33.77 22.42
C VAL A 107 14.81 34.97 22.42
N THR A 108 15.10 36.02 23.21
CA THR A 108 14.30 37.25 23.27
C THR A 108 14.37 38.04 21.97
N VAL A 109 15.57 38.26 21.45
CA VAL A 109 15.76 39.00 20.18
C VAL A 109 15.05 38.30 19.03
N ILE A 110 15.16 36.96 18.92
CA ILE A 110 14.45 36.19 17.93
C ILE A 110 12.92 36.32 18.11
N GLU A 111 12.42 36.24 19.35
CA GLU A 111 10.98 36.41 19.62
C GLU A 111 10.49 37.80 19.20
N THR A 112 11.26 38.83 19.49
CA THR A 112 10.92 40.21 19.14
C THR A 112 10.95 40.42 17.63
N ALA A 113 11.95 39.89 16.94
CA ALA A 113 12.04 39.94 15.50
C ALA A 113 10.82 39.28 14.82
N ILE A 114 10.44 38.07 15.26
CA ILE A 114 9.26 37.36 14.73
C ILE A 114 7.97 38.17 14.98
N LYS A 115 7.82 38.78 16.17
CA LYS A 115 6.65 39.62 16.48
C LYS A 115 6.59 40.88 15.66
N ALA A 116 7.74 41.53 15.43
CA ALA A 116 7.83 42.72 14.62
C ALA A 116 7.76 42.47 13.10
N GLY A 117 7.89 41.19 12.68
CA GLY A 117 7.97 40.83 11.26
C GLY A 117 9.33 41.16 10.64
N GLU A 118 10.36 41.35 11.44
CA GLU A 118 11.72 41.62 10.98
C GLU A 118 12.38 40.36 10.42
N LYS A 119 13.06 40.51 9.28
CA LYS A 119 13.77 39.42 8.63
C LYS A 119 15.21 39.35 9.12
N ILE A 120 15.48 38.46 10.06
CA ILE A 120 16.84 38.22 10.56
C ILE A 120 17.44 36.94 9.94
N PRO A 121 18.76 36.93 9.66
CA PRO A 121 19.44 35.75 9.15
C PRO A 121 19.38 34.57 10.13
N CYS A 122 19.17 33.35 9.62
CA CYS A 122 19.07 32.14 10.42
C CYS A 122 20.32 31.26 10.20
N ASN A 123 21.43 31.58 10.91
CA ASN A 123 22.75 30.98 10.71
C ASN A 123 23.20 30.03 11.82
N GLY A 124 22.33 29.67 12.76
CA GLY A 124 22.71 28.90 13.94
C GLY A 124 23.49 29.72 14.99
N ALA A 125 24.04 29.05 15.99
CA ALA A 125 24.66 29.73 17.13
C ALA A 125 25.99 30.42 16.81
N ASP A 126 26.74 29.95 15.81
CA ASP A 126 27.99 30.62 15.37
C ASP A 126 27.72 31.86 14.52
N GLY A 127 26.55 31.94 13.88
CA GLY A 127 26.13 33.11 13.10
C GLY A 127 25.49 34.21 13.91
N MET A 128 25.43 34.08 15.23
CA MET A 128 24.98 35.09 16.18
C MET A 128 26.12 35.52 17.08
N PHE A 129 26.50 36.80 16.96
CA PHE A 129 27.59 37.39 17.72
C PHE A 129 27.02 38.34 18.74
N ILE A 130 27.32 38.14 20.03
CA ILE A 130 26.75 38.89 21.16
C ILE A 130 27.83 39.80 21.76
N SER A 131 27.47 41.04 22.00
CA SER A 131 28.37 41.99 22.64
C SER A 131 28.76 41.57 24.08
N SER A 132 29.97 41.93 24.51
CA SER A 132 30.49 41.57 25.84
C SER A 132 29.68 42.15 26.98
N ASP A 133 28.95 43.24 26.73
CA ASP A 133 28.06 43.90 27.71
C ASP A 133 26.60 43.42 27.62
N PHE A 134 26.30 42.50 26.66
CA PHE A 134 24.96 41.97 26.40
C PHE A 134 23.93 43.02 25.96
N THR A 135 24.36 44.18 25.42
CA THR A 135 23.47 45.25 24.94
C THR A 135 23.16 45.14 23.45
N GLY A 136 23.88 44.31 22.72
CA GLY A 136 23.72 44.13 21.27
C GLY A 136 24.00 42.73 20.78
N MET A 137 23.44 42.43 19.62
CA MET A 137 23.63 41.17 18.91
C MET A 137 23.70 41.41 17.40
N ILE A 138 24.62 40.72 16.74
CA ILE A 138 24.71 40.71 15.28
C ILE A 138 24.31 39.33 14.75
N PHE A 139 23.40 39.32 13.79
CA PHE A 139 23.10 38.16 12.92
C PHE A 139 23.88 38.33 11.63
N LEU A 140 24.88 37.51 11.42
CA LEU A 140 25.78 37.63 10.25
C LEU A 140 25.02 37.42 8.94
N PRO A 141 25.47 38.02 7.80
CA PRO A 141 24.88 37.82 6.50
C PRO A 141 24.87 36.34 6.12
N GLN A 142 23.70 35.78 5.72
CA GLN A 142 23.51 34.33 5.61
C GLN A 142 24.36 33.71 4.51
N GLY A 143 24.41 34.33 3.33
CA GLY A 143 25.14 33.77 2.20
C GLY A 143 26.66 33.86 2.35
N ILE A 144 27.16 34.94 2.98
CA ILE A 144 28.59 35.09 3.32
C ILE A 144 28.98 34.03 4.36
N PHE A 145 28.21 33.95 5.44
CA PHE A 145 28.50 33.04 6.55
C PHE A 145 28.49 31.57 6.09
N ALA A 146 27.47 31.15 5.32
CA ALA A 146 27.39 29.79 4.79
C ALA A 146 28.58 29.49 3.86
N SER A 147 28.95 30.41 2.98
CA SER A 147 30.08 30.22 2.08
C SER A 147 31.40 30.08 2.82
N CYS A 148 31.64 30.87 3.87
CA CYS A 148 32.85 30.74 4.69
C CYS A 148 32.88 29.42 5.49
N ALA A 149 31.73 28.96 5.96
CA ALA A 149 31.59 27.69 6.65
C ALA A 149 31.90 26.50 5.71
N ASP A 150 31.43 26.53 4.46
CA ASP A 150 31.68 25.49 3.46
C ASP A 150 33.16 25.36 3.08
N PHE A 151 33.90 26.46 3.01
CA PHE A 151 35.35 26.44 2.70
C PHE A 151 36.22 25.84 3.79
N ARG A 152 35.76 25.76 5.03
CA ARG A 152 36.51 25.12 6.15
C ARG A 152 36.56 23.61 6.06
N GLY A 153 35.86 23.02 5.13
CA GLY A 153 35.75 21.56 4.96
C GLY A 153 34.64 20.95 5.81
N GLN A 154 34.05 19.88 5.29
CA GLN A 154 32.87 19.22 5.87
C GLN A 154 33.07 18.75 7.32
N GLU A 155 34.28 18.42 7.73
CA GLU A 155 34.56 17.93 9.10
C GLU A 155 34.48 19.02 10.18
N GLN A 156 34.83 20.24 9.86
CA GLN A 156 34.81 21.36 10.80
C GLN A 156 33.54 22.20 10.71
N SER A 157 32.95 22.39 9.53
CA SER A 157 31.74 23.19 9.33
C SER A 157 30.45 22.47 9.74
N ALA A 158 30.41 21.14 9.55
CA ALA A 158 29.26 20.34 9.98
C ALA A 158 29.11 20.27 11.52
N SER A 159 30.15 20.69 12.26
CA SER A 159 30.20 20.44 13.70
C SER A 159 29.44 21.45 14.54
N GLY A 160 29.08 22.64 14.06
CA GLY A 160 28.52 23.68 14.90
C GLY A 160 27.17 24.24 14.47
N ASN A 161 27.10 24.85 13.31
CA ASN A 161 25.95 25.68 12.94
C ASN A 161 24.71 24.88 12.53
N SER A 162 24.91 23.86 11.72
CA SER A 162 23.83 23.04 11.21
C SER A 162 23.10 22.25 12.32
N LEU A 163 23.72 22.07 13.49
CA LEU A 163 23.11 21.36 14.62
C LEU A 163 21.96 22.13 15.28
N TYR A 164 21.93 23.46 15.12
CA TYR A 164 20.84 24.32 15.61
C TYR A 164 19.74 24.55 14.60
N LEU A 165 19.95 24.12 13.36
CA LEU A 165 19.06 24.42 12.24
C LEU A 165 18.29 23.20 11.76
N ASN A 166 17.12 23.47 11.18
CA ASN A 166 16.33 22.47 10.47
C ASN A 166 16.31 22.82 8.97
N GLU A 167 17.01 22.04 8.16
CA GLU A 167 17.14 22.25 6.72
C GLU A 167 15.80 22.18 5.95
N PHE A 168 14.77 21.60 6.58
CA PHE A 168 13.42 21.48 6.00
C PHE A 168 12.51 22.67 6.33
N MET A 169 13.00 23.68 7.06
CA MET A 169 12.23 24.85 7.48
C MET A 169 12.84 26.13 6.92
N GLN A 170 12.00 27.12 6.66
CA GLN A 170 12.39 28.44 6.16
C GLN A 170 11.67 29.56 6.89
N GLY A 171 12.22 30.78 6.82
CA GLY A 171 11.63 31.98 7.41
C GLY A 171 11.43 31.84 8.92
N ASP A 172 10.33 32.38 9.42
CA ASP A 172 10.02 32.43 10.86
C ASP A 172 9.92 31.05 11.50
N CYS A 173 9.55 29.99 10.74
CA CYS A 173 9.55 28.64 11.26
C CYS A 173 10.97 28.12 11.54
N ALA A 174 11.95 28.49 10.70
CA ALA A 174 13.36 28.17 10.94
C ALA A 174 13.89 28.93 12.16
N LEU A 175 13.52 30.19 12.33
CA LEU A 175 13.85 30.99 13.51
C LEU A 175 13.24 30.40 14.79
N ARG A 176 11.99 29.92 14.73
CA ARG A 176 11.37 29.23 15.89
C ARG A 176 12.12 27.93 16.23
N PHE A 177 12.53 27.17 15.24
CA PHE A 177 13.34 25.97 15.49
C PHE A 177 14.69 26.29 16.10
N LEU A 178 15.38 27.32 15.61
CA LEU A 178 16.61 27.82 16.16
C LEU A 178 16.42 28.29 17.63
N GLN A 179 15.38 29.05 17.90
CA GLN A 179 15.01 29.53 19.26
C GLN A 179 14.81 28.35 20.23
N ALA A 180 14.06 27.32 19.81
CA ALA A 180 13.84 26.12 20.60
C ALA A 180 15.13 25.30 20.80
N SER A 181 16.01 25.23 19.80
CA SER A 181 17.30 24.55 19.87
C SER A 181 18.27 25.27 20.86
N ILE A 182 18.26 26.58 20.86
CA ILE A 182 19.05 27.39 21.84
C ILE A 182 18.55 27.14 23.26
N ALA A 183 17.24 27.23 23.47
CA ALA A 183 16.64 26.99 24.80
C ALA A 183 16.92 25.55 25.26
N TYR A 184 16.80 24.57 24.38
CA TYR A 184 17.11 23.16 24.67
C TYR A 184 18.59 23.01 25.09
N LYS A 185 19.53 23.58 24.33
CA LYS A 185 20.98 23.52 24.63
C LYS A 185 21.28 24.19 25.96
N ALA A 186 20.74 25.39 26.23
CA ALA A 186 20.96 26.13 27.47
C ALA A 186 20.46 25.35 28.69
N LEU A 187 19.30 24.68 28.59
CA LEU A 187 18.69 23.98 29.72
C LEU A 187 19.28 22.57 29.95
N THR A 188 19.70 21.88 28.88
CA THR A 188 20.15 20.47 28.96
C THR A 188 21.66 20.30 28.86
N GLY A 189 22.36 21.32 28.34
CA GLY A 189 23.74 21.18 27.92
C GLY A 189 23.95 20.44 26.58
N ASN A 190 22.92 19.89 26.00
CA ASN A 190 22.99 19.07 24.79
C ASN A 190 22.20 19.70 23.64
N ILE A 191 22.54 19.33 22.40
CA ILE A 191 21.79 19.73 21.22
C ILE A 191 20.71 18.65 20.95
N PRO A 192 19.48 19.03 20.56
CA PRO A 192 18.41 18.05 20.37
C PRO A 192 18.73 17.02 19.28
N TYR A 193 19.30 17.44 18.16
CA TYR A 193 19.70 16.59 17.04
C TYR A 193 21.22 16.65 16.84
N ALA A 194 21.94 15.88 17.65
CA ALA A 194 23.39 15.95 17.76
C ALA A 194 24.18 15.17 16.68
N GLU A 195 23.49 14.53 15.71
CA GLU A 195 24.15 13.78 14.63
C GLU A 195 24.92 14.73 13.70
N ARG A 196 26.21 14.44 13.49
CA ARG A 196 27.10 15.28 12.68
C ARG A 196 26.90 15.08 11.18
N ASP A 197 26.58 13.87 10.76
CA ASP A 197 26.24 13.57 9.37
C ASP A 197 24.90 14.25 9.01
N ALA A 198 24.93 15.17 8.04
CA ALA A 198 23.78 15.97 7.65
C ALA A 198 22.58 15.09 7.20
N ARG A 199 22.84 14.02 6.45
CA ARG A 199 21.78 13.12 5.99
C ARG A 199 21.12 12.39 7.16
N LYS A 200 21.92 11.82 8.05
CA LYS A 200 21.40 11.11 9.23
C LYS A 200 20.67 12.06 10.17
N ARG A 201 21.18 13.30 10.33
CA ARG A 201 20.51 14.34 11.10
C ARG A 201 19.17 14.70 10.48
N GLY A 202 19.09 14.87 9.16
CA GLY A 202 17.83 15.07 8.44
C GLY A 202 16.83 13.94 8.70
N GLU A 203 17.29 12.67 8.67
CA GLU A 203 16.47 11.52 9.05
C GLU A 203 16.02 11.60 10.52
N ASP A 204 16.90 11.97 11.44
CA ASP A 204 16.57 12.13 12.86
C ASP A 204 15.54 13.24 13.09
N ILE A 205 15.63 14.36 12.40
CA ILE A 205 14.65 15.46 12.45
C ILE A 205 13.28 14.97 11.93
N LEU A 206 13.24 14.32 10.78
CA LEU A 206 12.00 13.76 10.21
C LEU A 206 11.37 12.69 11.09
N ASP A 207 12.19 11.87 11.73
CA ASP A 207 11.77 10.84 12.66
C ASP A 207 11.52 11.33 14.08
N ARG A 208 11.88 12.60 14.39
CA ARG A 208 11.81 13.20 15.74
C ARG A 208 12.69 12.44 16.75
N ASN A 209 13.89 12.03 16.30
CA ASN A 209 14.82 11.25 17.09
C ASN A 209 15.66 12.16 18.01
N TYR A 210 15.03 12.72 19.01
CA TYR A 210 15.70 13.48 20.07
C TYR A 210 15.08 13.12 21.43
N LEU A 211 15.78 13.44 22.51
CA LEU A 211 15.24 13.26 23.85
C LEU A 211 14.31 14.44 24.17
N PRO A 212 12.99 14.24 24.43
CA PRO A 212 12.10 15.34 24.78
C PRO A 212 12.62 16.16 25.98
N LEU A 213 12.42 17.46 25.94
CA LEU A 213 12.97 18.37 26.97
C LEU A 213 12.50 18.00 28.38
N ARG A 214 11.23 17.63 28.54
CA ARG A 214 10.66 17.14 29.80
C ARG A 214 11.32 15.85 30.35
N SER A 215 11.93 15.06 29.46
CA SER A 215 12.67 13.86 29.84
C SER A 215 14.15 14.14 30.06
N ALA A 216 14.66 15.20 29.48
CA ALA A 216 16.05 15.63 29.61
C ALA A 216 16.32 16.45 30.90
N VAL A 217 15.32 17.22 31.36
CA VAL A 217 15.42 18.03 32.56
C VAL A 217 14.28 17.69 33.53
N TRP A 218 14.61 17.46 34.78
CA TRP A 218 13.62 17.13 35.82
C TRP A 218 12.93 18.40 36.34
N ALA A 219 11.62 18.28 36.60
CA ALA A 219 10.79 19.34 37.19
C ALA A 219 10.75 20.66 36.38
N LEU A 220 10.99 20.60 35.08
CA LEU A 220 10.88 21.75 34.20
C LEU A 220 9.43 22.24 34.08
N ASP A 221 9.25 23.52 33.84
CA ASP A 221 7.95 24.11 33.56
C ASP A 221 7.28 23.40 32.37
N LYS A 222 6.01 23.05 32.55
CA LYS A 222 5.28 22.25 31.55
C LYS A 222 5.05 23.03 30.25
N ASP A 223 4.67 24.29 30.32
CA ASP A 223 4.36 25.11 29.16
C ASP A 223 5.61 25.35 28.31
N LEU A 224 6.76 25.56 28.97
CA LEU A 224 8.06 25.68 28.33
C LEU A 224 8.44 24.37 27.62
N SER A 225 8.37 23.23 28.34
CA SER A 225 8.76 21.95 27.78
C SER A 225 7.86 21.53 26.61
N ASP A 226 6.55 21.70 26.76
CA ASP A 226 5.58 21.36 25.72
C ASP A 226 5.77 22.26 24.47
N THR A 227 6.08 23.56 24.67
CA THR A 227 6.33 24.48 23.54
C THR A 227 7.62 24.12 22.80
N VAL A 228 8.72 23.91 23.52
CA VAL A 228 10.00 23.53 22.92
C VAL A 228 9.89 22.19 22.19
N ASP A 229 9.29 21.19 22.82
CA ASP A 229 9.10 19.86 22.20
C ASP A 229 8.16 19.91 21.00
N LYS A 230 7.11 20.73 21.02
CA LYS A 230 6.23 20.96 19.88
C LYS A 230 6.98 21.55 18.69
N ILE A 231 7.80 22.58 18.91
CA ILE A 231 8.58 23.25 17.86
C ILE A 231 9.64 22.30 17.30
N LEU A 232 10.42 21.63 18.16
CA LEU A 232 11.46 20.69 17.72
C LEU A 232 10.90 19.48 16.98
N SER A 233 9.67 19.09 17.26
CA SER A 233 8.99 17.98 16.58
C SER A 233 8.14 18.38 15.36
N LEU A 234 8.15 19.66 14.95
CA LEU A 234 7.34 20.14 13.83
C LEU A 234 7.81 19.52 12.51
N LYS A 235 6.86 18.97 11.75
CA LYS A 235 7.16 18.41 10.42
C LYS A 235 7.12 19.48 9.34
N PRO A 236 7.87 19.32 8.24
CA PRO A 236 7.80 20.24 7.09
C PRO A 236 6.37 20.43 6.56
N SER A 237 5.57 19.39 6.53
CA SER A 237 4.16 19.46 6.10
C SER A 237 3.24 20.22 7.07
N GLN A 238 3.70 20.49 8.28
CA GLN A 238 2.93 21.19 9.32
C GLN A 238 3.31 22.67 9.44
N THR A 239 4.38 23.13 8.76
CA THR A 239 4.84 24.51 8.83
C THR A 239 3.78 25.51 8.36
N ALA A 240 3.02 25.17 7.30
CA ALA A 240 1.93 26.01 6.80
C ALA A 240 0.78 26.19 7.80
N SER A 241 0.57 25.21 8.70
CA SER A 241 -0.47 25.26 9.74
C SER A 241 0.03 25.77 11.09
N PHE A 242 1.30 26.11 11.17
CA PHE A 242 1.93 26.63 12.38
C PHE A 242 2.29 28.12 12.21
N PRO A 243 1.38 29.07 12.52
CA PRO A 243 1.67 30.48 12.41
C PRO A 243 2.66 30.91 13.52
N PRO A 244 3.93 31.25 13.20
CA PRO A 244 4.96 31.56 14.19
C PRO A 244 4.59 32.74 15.08
N GLN A 245 3.95 33.76 14.51
CA GLN A 245 3.54 34.97 15.22
C GLN A 245 2.49 34.72 16.31
N LYS A 246 1.62 33.71 16.13
CA LYS A 246 0.57 33.35 17.10
C LYS A 246 1.06 32.38 18.18
N ASN A 247 2.14 31.65 17.92
CA ASN A 247 2.72 30.70 18.87
C ASN A 247 3.90 31.36 19.56
N GLN A 248 3.60 32.17 20.56
CA GLN A 248 4.62 32.91 21.35
C GLN A 248 5.48 31.94 22.15
N PHE A 249 6.78 32.27 22.24
CA PHE A 249 7.71 31.52 23.07
C PHE A 249 7.53 31.92 24.54
N PRO A 250 7.51 30.97 25.51
CA PRO A 250 7.27 31.26 26.94
C PRO A 250 8.54 31.84 27.63
N LEU A 251 8.90 33.08 27.33
CA LEU A 251 10.11 33.75 27.80
C LEU A 251 10.21 33.80 29.34
N ARG A 252 9.11 34.12 30.03
CA ARG A 252 9.10 34.16 31.50
C ARG A 252 9.51 32.85 32.14
N GLN A 253 8.97 31.75 31.61
CA GLN A 253 9.29 30.40 32.06
C GLN A 253 10.75 30.07 31.74
N LEU A 254 11.23 30.42 30.54
CA LEU A 254 12.64 30.24 30.19
C LEU A 254 13.59 30.98 31.13
N PHE A 255 13.33 32.26 31.37
CA PHE A 255 14.17 33.05 32.30
C PHE A 255 14.23 32.45 33.69
N ARG A 256 13.08 32.06 34.23
CA ARG A 256 13.03 31.39 35.53
C ARG A 256 13.86 30.11 35.57
N GLU A 257 13.79 29.28 34.51
CA GLU A 257 14.54 28.03 34.41
C GLU A 257 16.06 28.28 34.18
N LEU A 258 16.42 29.38 33.54
CA LEU A 258 17.81 29.83 33.39
C LEU A 258 18.36 30.53 34.64
N GLY A 259 17.52 30.82 35.65
CA GLY A 259 17.90 31.55 36.85
C GLY A 259 18.00 33.05 36.66
N LEU A 260 17.37 33.60 35.64
CA LEU A 260 17.28 35.03 35.36
C LEU A 260 16.01 35.62 35.99
N ALA A 261 16.10 36.80 36.59
CA ALA A 261 14.96 37.45 37.24
C ALA A 261 13.93 37.96 36.23
N SER A 262 14.40 38.51 35.12
CA SER A 262 13.59 39.07 34.03
C SER A 262 14.39 39.19 32.74
N GLU A 263 13.75 39.72 31.68
CA GLU A 263 14.44 40.05 30.42
C GLU A 263 15.57 41.08 30.65
N GLU A 264 15.36 42.04 31.54
CA GLU A 264 16.35 43.05 31.89
C GLU A 264 17.59 42.45 32.56
N ALA A 265 17.44 41.33 33.30
CA ALA A 265 18.58 40.63 33.91
C ALA A 265 19.54 40.04 32.85
N CYS A 266 19.11 39.84 31.61
CA CYS A 266 19.99 39.43 30.51
C CYS A 266 21.01 40.53 30.18
N THR A 267 20.67 41.81 30.38
CA THR A 267 21.47 42.98 29.99
C THR A 267 22.15 43.67 31.19
N ASN A 268 21.51 43.69 32.35
CA ASN A 268 21.98 44.49 33.49
C ASN A 268 22.96 43.76 34.41
N GLY A 269 23.31 42.53 34.16
CA GLY A 269 24.32 41.81 34.94
C GLY A 269 23.94 41.47 36.39
N GLU A 270 22.63 41.46 36.68
CA GLU A 270 22.14 41.02 37.99
C GLU A 270 22.56 39.56 38.29
N GLU A 271 22.85 39.28 39.56
CA GLU A 271 23.23 37.93 40.00
C GLU A 271 22.16 36.92 39.60
N LEU A 272 22.62 35.80 39.05
CA LEU A 272 21.76 34.64 38.80
C LEU A 272 21.08 34.23 40.09
N LEU A 273 19.76 34.21 40.11
CA LEU A 273 19.01 33.58 41.18
C LEU A 273 19.48 32.12 41.25
N SER A 274 20.00 31.70 42.42
CA SER A 274 20.46 30.33 42.59
C SER A 274 19.33 29.36 42.22
N VAL A 275 19.46 28.70 41.10
CA VAL A 275 18.49 27.67 40.67
C VAL A 275 18.66 26.49 41.60
N ILE A 276 17.92 26.49 42.70
CA ILE A 276 17.78 25.30 43.54
C ILE A 276 16.96 24.31 42.72
N ARG A 277 17.63 23.41 42.03
CA ARG A 277 16.97 22.24 41.43
C ARG A 277 16.40 21.37 42.55
N LYS A 278 15.19 21.66 42.98
CA LYS A 278 14.42 20.81 43.90
C LYS A 278 13.98 19.56 43.16
N GLY A 279 14.81 18.54 43.16
CA GLY A 279 14.42 17.23 42.66
C GLY A 279 14.95 16.15 43.57
N SER A 280 14.07 15.49 44.29
CA SER A 280 14.36 14.37 45.20
C SER A 280 14.55 13.03 44.47
N VAL A 281 14.81 13.04 43.17
CA VAL A 281 15.05 11.79 42.38
C VAL A 281 16.56 11.67 42.20
N SER A 282 17.11 10.51 42.58
CA SER A 282 18.53 10.25 42.42
C SER A 282 18.91 10.26 40.96
N GLN A 283 20.12 10.69 40.63
CA GLN A 283 20.69 10.73 39.28
C GLN A 283 20.53 9.37 38.61
N GLU A 284 20.70 8.28 39.34
CA GLU A 284 20.56 6.91 38.83
C GLU A 284 19.14 6.59 38.33
N THR A 285 18.11 7.03 39.03
CA THR A 285 16.71 6.80 38.62
C THR A 285 16.34 7.62 37.39
N PHE A 286 16.90 8.83 37.27
CA PHE A 286 16.75 9.66 36.07
C PHE A 286 17.42 9.00 34.85
N ASP A 287 18.68 8.60 35.00
CA ASP A 287 19.44 7.93 33.95
C ASP A 287 18.78 6.60 33.53
N ALA A 288 18.22 5.85 34.46
CA ALA A 288 17.48 4.62 34.16
C ALA A 288 16.20 4.90 33.35
N ARG A 289 15.47 5.99 33.66
CA ARG A 289 14.29 6.42 32.85
C ARG A 289 14.68 6.85 31.45
N VAL A 290 15.70 7.70 31.32
CA VAL A 290 16.24 8.14 30.03
C VAL A 290 16.66 6.93 29.18
N LYS A 291 17.38 5.98 29.78
CA LYS A 291 17.83 4.73 29.10
C LYS A 291 16.65 3.87 28.67
N LYS A 292 15.59 3.79 29.49
CA LYS A 292 14.36 3.03 29.16
C LYS A 292 13.57 3.67 28.03
N GLU A 293 13.41 5.00 28.04
CA GLU A 293 12.74 5.75 26.98
C GLU A 293 13.50 5.67 25.66
N ARG A 294 14.82 5.87 25.67
CA ARG A 294 15.68 5.68 24.49
C ARG A 294 15.52 4.28 23.89
N ARG A 295 15.57 3.22 24.69
CA ARG A 295 15.39 1.85 24.20
C ARG A 295 14.03 1.60 23.54
N ARG A 296 12.94 2.17 24.09
CA ARG A 296 11.60 2.09 23.49
C ARG A 296 11.55 2.85 22.17
N PHE A 297 12.11 4.03 22.16
CA PHE A 297 12.16 4.90 20.98
C PHE A 297 12.99 4.28 19.85
N ASP A 298 14.19 3.78 20.12
CA ASP A 298 15.06 3.10 19.17
C ASP A 298 14.41 1.87 18.54
N ARG A 299 13.60 1.13 19.30
CA ARG A 299 12.87 -0.01 18.76
C ARG A 299 11.78 0.45 17.78
N THR A 300 11.04 1.48 18.14
CA THR A 300 9.98 2.05 17.28
C THR A 300 10.56 2.65 16.00
N LEU A 301 11.70 3.36 16.13
CA LEU A 301 12.40 3.93 14.97
C LEU A 301 12.94 2.86 14.03
N ARG A 302 13.55 1.79 14.55
CA ARG A 302 14.03 0.67 13.71
C ARG A 302 12.89 0.06 12.91
N ILE A 303 11.72 -0.15 13.53
CA ILE A 303 10.54 -0.68 12.84
C ILE A 303 10.06 0.30 11.77
N LYS A 304 9.94 1.60 12.07
CA LYS A 304 9.51 2.63 11.12
C LYS A 304 10.47 2.75 9.93
N ARG A 305 11.78 2.77 10.17
CA ARG A 305 12.81 2.83 9.12
C ARG A 305 12.81 1.57 8.26
N TRP A 306 12.66 0.40 8.88
CA TRP A 306 12.54 -0.87 8.18
C TRP A 306 11.29 -0.92 7.29
N LEU A 307 10.13 -0.48 7.80
CA LEU A 307 8.88 -0.39 7.03
C LEU A 307 9.01 0.59 5.85
N ARG A 308 9.66 1.74 6.07
CA ARG A 308 9.89 2.74 5.02
C ARG A 308 10.82 2.23 3.93
N ALA A 309 11.92 1.57 4.32
CA ALA A 309 12.90 1.01 3.39
C ALA A 309 12.32 -0.14 2.55
N ARG A 310 11.33 -0.88 3.08
CA ARG A 310 10.72 -2.04 2.40
C ARG A 310 9.29 -1.79 1.94
N LYS A 311 8.84 -0.55 1.88
CA LYS A 311 7.45 -0.19 1.51
C LYS A 311 7.02 -0.81 0.19
N SER A 312 7.83 -0.73 -0.85
CA SER A 312 7.54 -1.32 -2.17
C SER A 312 7.43 -2.85 -2.11
N SER A 313 8.37 -3.51 -1.42
CA SER A 313 8.35 -4.97 -1.25
C SER A 313 7.13 -5.46 -0.44
N LEU A 314 6.73 -4.71 0.59
CA LEU A 314 5.55 -5.04 1.40
C LEU A 314 4.25 -4.86 0.60
N ILE A 315 4.16 -3.82 -0.24
CA ILE A 315 3.02 -3.62 -1.14
C ILE A 315 2.96 -4.76 -2.16
N ALA A 316 4.09 -5.13 -2.76
CA ALA A 316 4.17 -6.25 -3.71
C ALA A 316 3.78 -7.58 -3.05
N ALA A 317 4.27 -7.87 -1.84
CA ALA A 317 3.89 -9.07 -1.09
C ALA A 317 2.40 -9.09 -0.73
N GLY A 318 1.83 -7.95 -0.34
CA GLY A 318 0.40 -7.81 -0.08
C GLY A 318 -0.45 -8.06 -1.33
N ALA A 319 -0.05 -7.50 -2.48
CA ALA A 319 -0.73 -7.72 -3.76
C ALA A 319 -0.66 -9.20 -4.20
N ALA A 320 0.50 -9.85 -4.04
CA ALA A 320 0.66 -11.28 -4.34
C ALA A 320 -0.24 -12.14 -3.46
N LEU A 321 -0.34 -11.84 -2.17
CA LEU A 321 -1.19 -12.58 -1.23
C LEU A 321 -2.68 -12.43 -1.58
N ILE A 322 -3.12 -11.23 -1.97
CA ILE A 322 -4.48 -10.98 -2.45
C ILE A 322 -4.75 -11.77 -3.74
N ALA A 323 -3.81 -11.79 -4.70
CA ALA A 323 -3.94 -12.55 -5.94
C ALA A 323 -4.09 -14.05 -5.67
N VAL A 324 -3.29 -14.62 -4.77
CA VAL A 324 -3.39 -16.04 -4.36
C VAL A 324 -4.75 -16.32 -3.70
N MET A 325 -5.23 -15.44 -2.81
CA MET A 325 -6.56 -15.60 -2.21
C MET A 325 -7.68 -15.56 -3.25
N LEU A 326 -7.64 -14.61 -4.18
CA LEU A 326 -8.65 -14.52 -5.26
C LEU A 326 -8.62 -15.75 -6.16
N ALA A 327 -7.43 -16.24 -6.53
CA ALA A 327 -7.27 -17.49 -7.29
C ALA A 327 -7.83 -18.69 -6.51
N GLY A 328 -7.57 -18.79 -5.22
CA GLY A 328 -8.10 -19.82 -4.34
C GLY A 328 -9.64 -19.80 -4.25
N ILE A 329 -10.23 -18.62 -4.07
CA ILE A 329 -11.69 -18.44 -4.03
C ILE A 329 -12.30 -18.80 -5.39
N SER A 330 -11.71 -18.35 -6.49
CA SER A 330 -12.17 -18.67 -7.86
C SER A 330 -12.11 -20.17 -8.13
N TYR A 331 -11.00 -20.81 -7.79
CA TYR A 331 -10.86 -22.27 -7.92
C TYR A 331 -11.90 -23.02 -7.08
N TRP A 332 -12.09 -22.63 -5.83
CA TRP A 332 -13.07 -23.27 -4.94
C TRP A 332 -14.51 -23.07 -5.43
N SER A 333 -14.87 -21.87 -5.87
CA SER A 333 -16.16 -21.55 -6.46
C SER A 333 -16.42 -22.38 -7.73
N SER A 334 -15.41 -22.51 -8.60
CA SER A 334 -15.48 -23.35 -9.81
C SER A 334 -15.72 -24.83 -9.47
N GLN A 335 -15.10 -25.36 -8.44
CA GLN A 335 -15.33 -26.74 -8.00
C GLN A 335 -16.73 -26.98 -7.42
N GLN A 336 -17.28 -25.98 -6.74
CA GLN A 336 -18.64 -26.03 -6.16
C GLN A 336 -19.75 -26.00 -7.23
N SER A 337 -19.48 -25.37 -8.37
CA SER A 337 -20.45 -25.26 -9.48
C SER A 337 -20.53 -26.48 -10.36
N LYS A 338 -19.58 -27.45 -10.27
CA LYS A 338 -19.59 -28.67 -11.06
C LYS A 338 -20.72 -29.60 -10.64
N SER A 339 -21.35 -30.26 -11.64
CA SER A 339 -22.34 -31.30 -11.43
C SER A 339 -21.74 -32.50 -10.69
N THR A 340 -22.57 -33.24 -10.00
CA THR A 340 -22.17 -34.45 -9.27
C THR A 340 -23.26 -35.49 -9.30
N THR A 341 -22.90 -36.76 -9.22
CA THR A 341 -23.86 -37.86 -9.03
C THR A 341 -24.16 -38.14 -7.54
N LYS A 342 -23.60 -37.35 -6.64
CA LYS A 342 -23.87 -37.47 -5.20
C LYS A 342 -25.34 -37.15 -4.90
N GLY A 343 -26.03 -38.07 -4.25
CA GLY A 343 -27.44 -37.90 -3.94
C GLY A 343 -28.41 -38.32 -5.04
N LEU A 344 -27.95 -38.84 -6.18
CA LEU A 344 -28.79 -39.40 -7.21
C LEU A 344 -29.05 -40.90 -6.97
N SER A 345 -30.26 -41.38 -7.33
CA SER A 345 -30.56 -42.81 -7.42
C SER A 345 -29.77 -43.47 -8.58
N CYS A 346 -29.80 -44.79 -8.64
CA CYS A 346 -29.21 -45.53 -9.74
C CYS A 346 -29.79 -45.07 -11.09
N GLU A 347 -31.10 -45.05 -11.21
CA GLU A 347 -31.83 -44.65 -12.40
C GLU A 347 -31.55 -43.19 -12.80
N GLN A 348 -31.48 -42.27 -11.81
CA GLN A 348 -31.12 -40.88 -12.06
C GLN A 348 -29.68 -40.72 -12.53
N THR A 349 -28.75 -41.57 -12.04
CA THR A 349 -27.35 -41.56 -12.50
C THR A 349 -27.25 -42.00 -13.96
N VAL A 350 -28.00 -43.06 -14.36
CA VAL A 350 -28.12 -43.50 -15.73
C VAL A 350 -28.76 -42.40 -16.61
N SER A 351 -29.84 -41.78 -16.13
CA SER A 351 -30.49 -40.68 -16.84
C SER A 351 -29.52 -39.47 -17.03
N MET A 352 -28.73 -39.12 -16.02
CA MET A 352 -27.71 -38.08 -16.13
C MET A 352 -26.64 -38.44 -17.18
N PHE A 353 -26.22 -39.70 -17.26
CA PHE A 353 -25.23 -40.16 -18.23
C PHE A 353 -25.72 -39.99 -19.66
N TYR A 354 -26.93 -40.49 -19.97
CA TYR A 354 -27.49 -40.36 -21.32
C TYR A 354 -27.91 -38.91 -21.65
N SER A 355 -28.32 -38.15 -20.67
CA SER A 355 -28.56 -36.71 -20.86
C SER A 355 -27.26 -35.95 -21.18
N ALA A 356 -26.15 -36.31 -20.55
CA ALA A 356 -24.83 -35.74 -20.85
C ALA A 356 -24.39 -36.15 -22.29
N PHE A 357 -24.68 -37.39 -22.71
CA PHE A 357 -24.45 -37.84 -24.07
C PHE A 357 -25.27 -37.00 -25.06
N ASN A 358 -26.54 -36.83 -24.80
CA ASN A 358 -27.46 -36.06 -25.65
C ASN A 358 -27.09 -34.58 -25.76
N MET A 359 -26.58 -33.99 -24.66
CA MET A 359 -26.15 -32.59 -24.60
C MET A 359 -24.68 -32.37 -25.00
N LEU A 360 -23.96 -33.39 -25.41
CA LEU A 360 -22.53 -33.38 -25.71
C LEU A 360 -21.66 -32.88 -24.54
N ASP A 361 -22.05 -33.19 -23.29
CA ASP A 361 -21.35 -32.85 -22.07
C ASP A 361 -20.39 -33.96 -21.62
N ILE A 362 -19.12 -33.86 -22.07
CA ILE A 362 -18.07 -34.83 -21.74
C ILE A 362 -17.85 -34.95 -20.23
N ASP A 363 -17.79 -33.84 -19.52
CA ASP A 363 -17.54 -33.80 -18.09
C ASP A 363 -18.69 -34.45 -17.31
N GLY A 364 -19.93 -34.18 -17.70
CA GLY A 364 -21.14 -34.80 -17.15
C GLY A 364 -21.16 -36.30 -17.33
N ALA A 365 -20.81 -36.82 -18.51
CA ALA A 365 -20.73 -38.25 -18.78
C ALA A 365 -19.62 -38.93 -17.96
N GLN A 366 -18.43 -38.32 -17.86
CA GLN A 366 -17.30 -38.88 -17.11
C GLN A 366 -17.56 -38.98 -15.61
N ILE A 367 -18.36 -38.10 -15.06
CA ILE A 367 -18.70 -38.11 -13.61
C ILE A 367 -19.59 -39.30 -13.26
N CYS A 368 -20.40 -39.80 -14.21
CA CYS A 368 -21.37 -40.88 -14.01
C CYS A 368 -20.74 -42.27 -13.89
N GLY A 369 -19.53 -42.48 -14.43
CA GLY A 369 -18.95 -43.82 -14.47
C GLY A 369 -17.45 -43.89 -14.21
N GLU A 370 -16.91 -45.12 -14.25
CA GLU A 370 -15.48 -45.36 -14.30
C GLU A 370 -14.96 -45.09 -15.70
N LYS A 371 -13.75 -44.51 -15.80
CA LYS A 371 -13.19 -44.09 -17.08
C LYS A 371 -13.18 -45.20 -18.15
N SER A 372 -12.87 -46.43 -17.76
CA SER A 372 -12.87 -47.59 -18.65
C SER A 372 -14.25 -47.89 -19.23
N SER A 373 -15.29 -47.75 -18.41
CA SER A 373 -16.66 -48.16 -18.75
C SER A 373 -17.40 -47.15 -19.62
N VAL A 374 -17.07 -45.86 -19.47
CA VAL A 374 -17.74 -44.77 -20.21
C VAL A 374 -16.90 -44.17 -21.33
N SER A 375 -15.65 -44.65 -21.54
CA SER A 375 -14.70 -44.08 -22.51
C SER A 375 -15.20 -44.10 -23.95
N ALA A 376 -15.87 -45.16 -24.38
CA ALA A 376 -16.42 -45.26 -25.74
C ALA A 376 -17.42 -44.13 -26.00
N PHE A 377 -18.37 -43.92 -25.09
CA PHE A 377 -19.38 -42.88 -25.20
C PHE A 377 -18.77 -41.49 -25.12
N THR A 378 -17.82 -41.24 -24.19
CA THR A 378 -17.16 -39.94 -24.09
C THR A 378 -16.30 -39.60 -25.30
N ASN A 379 -15.75 -40.60 -25.99
CA ASN A 379 -15.04 -40.37 -27.26
C ASN A 379 -16.03 -39.99 -28.39
N ILE A 380 -17.20 -40.61 -28.45
CA ILE A 380 -18.26 -40.24 -29.42
C ILE A 380 -18.68 -38.78 -29.16
N ILE A 381 -19.02 -38.44 -27.92
CA ILE A 381 -19.35 -37.05 -27.51
C ILE A 381 -18.25 -36.09 -27.96
N GLY A 382 -16.97 -36.41 -27.68
CA GLY A 382 -15.83 -35.59 -28.04
C GLY A 382 -15.72 -35.36 -29.54
N ASN A 383 -15.85 -36.39 -30.32
CA ASN A 383 -15.78 -36.32 -31.78
C ASN A 383 -16.92 -35.47 -32.38
N VAL A 384 -18.16 -35.71 -31.92
CA VAL A 384 -19.32 -34.92 -32.36
C VAL A 384 -19.19 -33.46 -31.94
N TYR A 385 -18.76 -33.21 -30.69
CA TYR A 385 -18.55 -31.86 -30.20
C TYR A 385 -17.48 -31.09 -31.00
N VAL A 386 -16.32 -31.70 -31.23
CA VAL A 386 -15.24 -31.09 -32.03
C VAL A 386 -15.70 -30.81 -33.45
N SER A 387 -16.35 -31.79 -34.08
CA SER A 387 -16.89 -31.63 -35.45
C SER A 387 -17.94 -30.51 -35.52
N SER A 388 -18.83 -30.41 -34.53
CA SER A 388 -19.82 -29.36 -34.45
C SER A 388 -19.16 -27.97 -34.29
N LYS A 389 -18.15 -27.85 -33.42
CA LYS A 389 -17.40 -26.59 -33.23
C LYS A 389 -16.59 -26.20 -34.45
N ALA A 390 -15.93 -27.16 -35.10
CA ALA A 390 -15.19 -26.93 -36.34
C ALA A 390 -16.10 -26.37 -37.44
N ARG A 391 -17.27 -26.99 -37.66
CA ARG A 391 -18.25 -26.46 -38.62
C ARG A 391 -18.68 -25.04 -38.32
N GLY A 392 -18.97 -24.73 -37.07
CA GLY A 392 -19.34 -23.36 -36.64
C GLY A 392 -18.24 -22.32 -36.83
N MET A 393 -16.96 -22.74 -36.92
CA MET A 393 -15.82 -21.82 -37.14
C MET A 393 -15.53 -21.59 -38.64
N TYR A 394 -15.74 -22.60 -39.50
CA TYR A 394 -15.33 -22.54 -40.90
C TYR A 394 -16.47 -22.18 -41.87
N ILE A 395 -17.71 -22.36 -41.46
CA ILE A 395 -18.89 -22.03 -42.26
C ILE A 395 -19.59 -20.85 -41.57
N ALA A 396 -19.87 -19.77 -42.32
CA ALA A 396 -20.56 -18.62 -41.80
C ALA A 396 -21.77 -19.05 -40.94
N SER A 397 -21.86 -18.47 -39.73
CA SER A 397 -22.79 -18.86 -38.66
C SER A 397 -24.26 -18.67 -39.07
N THR A 398 -24.78 -19.58 -39.84
CA THR A 398 -26.21 -19.78 -39.98
C THR A 398 -26.63 -20.88 -39.02
N SER A 399 -27.82 -20.79 -38.46
CA SER A 399 -28.44 -21.80 -37.59
C SER A 399 -28.44 -23.20 -38.24
N ALA A 400 -28.44 -23.26 -39.56
CA ALA A 400 -28.41 -24.48 -40.38
C ALA A 400 -27.17 -25.36 -40.16
N ASN A 401 -26.03 -24.83 -39.68
CA ASN A 401 -24.76 -25.58 -39.54
C ASN A 401 -24.48 -26.09 -38.12
N SER A 402 -25.34 -25.81 -37.17
CA SER A 402 -25.24 -26.32 -35.80
C SER A 402 -25.73 -27.75 -35.69
N THR A 403 -25.05 -28.58 -34.88
CA THR A 403 -25.57 -29.90 -34.51
C THR A 403 -26.61 -29.71 -33.42
N VAL A 404 -27.81 -30.24 -33.66
CA VAL A 404 -28.94 -30.14 -32.72
C VAL A 404 -29.46 -31.54 -32.37
N THR A 405 -30.11 -31.65 -31.21
CA THR A 405 -30.80 -32.87 -30.82
C THR A 405 -32.07 -33.04 -31.67
N PRO A 406 -32.56 -34.29 -31.89
CA PRO A 406 -33.80 -34.53 -32.61
C PRO A 406 -34.99 -33.75 -32.04
N ALA A 407 -35.09 -33.65 -30.73
CA ALA A 407 -36.14 -32.88 -30.05
C ALA A 407 -36.08 -31.38 -30.35
N LEU A 408 -34.87 -30.79 -30.36
CA LEU A 408 -34.67 -29.39 -30.73
C LEU A 408 -34.92 -29.16 -32.23
N TRP A 409 -34.52 -30.09 -33.08
CA TRP A 409 -34.78 -30.02 -34.53
C TRP A 409 -36.29 -29.95 -34.82
N LEU A 410 -37.08 -30.81 -34.18
CA LEU A 410 -38.55 -30.80 -34.30
C LEU A 410 -39.20 -29.52 -33.76
N SER A 411 -38.55 -28.78 -32.85
CA SER A 411 -39.05 -27.51 -32.37
C SER A 411 -38.82 -26.32 -33.32
N CYS A 412 -38.01 -26.50 -34.37
CA CYS A 412 -37.74 -25.45 -35.35
C CYS A 412 -38.96 -25.19 -36.25
N THR A 413 -39.27 -23.91 -36.48
CA THR A 413 -40.39 -23.46 -37.32
C THR A 413 -39.92 -22.64 -38.53
N GLY A 414 -38.61 -22.61 -38.80
CA GLY A 414 -38.01 -21.87 -39.90
C GLY A 414 -36.98 -22.70 -40.66
N GLU A 415 -35.76 -22.20 -40.80
CA GLU A 415 -34.67 -22.93 -41.41
C GLU A 415 -34.24 -24.10 -40.54
N PHE A 416 -34.30 -25.30 -41.04
CA PHE A 416 -33.96 -26.52 -40.28
C PHE A 416 -32.45 -26.77 -40.28
N PRO A 417 -31.88 -27.09 -39.11
CA PRO A 417 -30.47 -27.51 -39.00
C PRO A 417 -30.21 -28.82 -39.80
N ARG A 418 -29.09 -28.86 -40.53
CA ARG A 418 -28.70 -30.02 -41.37
C ARG A 418 -28.09 -31.15 -40.55
N PHE A 419 -27.57 -30.88 -39.38
CA PHE A 419 -26.86 -31.86 -38.57
C PHE A 419 -27.65 -32.19 -37.31
N ILE A 420 -28.15 -33.41 -37.28
CA ILE A 420 -28.89 -33.97 -36.16
C ILE A 420 -27.99 -34.97 -35.45
N PHE A 421 -27.92 -34.94 -34.15
CA PHE A 421 -27.29 -35.96 -33.32
C PHE A 421 -27.92 -35.95 -31.94
N GLY A 422 -28.44 -37.12 -31.52
CA GLY A 422 -28.99 -37.26 -30.18
C GLY A 422 -29.86 -38.48 -30.00
N LEU A 423 -30.40 -38.56 -28.81
CA LEU A 423 -31.25 -39.68 -28.39
C LEU A 423 -32.71 -39.27 -28.39
N THR A 424 -33.57 -40.27 -28.58
CA THR A 424 -35.02 -40.12 -28.48
C THR A 424 -35.64 -41.31 -27.76
N GLN A 425 -36.83 -41.11 -27.17
CA GLN A 425 -37.65 -42.16 -26.53
C GLN A 425 -36.90 -42.92 -25.43
N PHE A 426 -36.08 -42.19 -24.66
CA PHE A 426 -35.24 -42.76 -23.63
C PHE A 426 -36.04 -43.28 -22.43
N SER A 427 -35.72 -44.51 -22.03
CA SER A 427 -36.27 -45.14 -20.83
C SER A 427 -35.23 -45.96 -20.08
N VAL A 428 -35.37 -46.05 -18.75
CA VAL A 428 -34.56 -46.88 -17.87
C VAL A 428 -35.50 -47.85 -17.16
N ASP A 429 -35.21 -49.15 -17.24
CA ASP A 429 -36.05 -50.20 -16.67
C ASP A 429 -37.53 -50.05 -17.03
N GLY A 430 -37.81 -49.67 -18.30
CA GLY A 430 -39.15 -49.48 -18.85
C GLY A 430 -39.83 -48.17 -18.41
N LYS A 431 -39.22 -47.34 -17.56
CA LYS A 431 -39.74 -46.04 -17.17
C LYS A 431 -39.14 -44.95 -18.03
N LYS A 432 -39.94 -44.09 -18.64
CA LYS A 432 -39.48 -42.94 -19.40
C LYS A 432 -38.70 -41.97 -18.52
N GLN A 433 -37.56 -41.50 -19.01
CA GLN A 433 -36.68 -40.60 -18.32
C GLN A 433 -36.37 -39.36 -19.17
N SER A 434 -36.00 -38.25 -18.55
CA SER A 434 -35.60 -37.03 -19.26
C SER A 434 -34.21 -37.15 -19.85
N LEU A 435 -34.04 -36.69 -21.10
CA LEU A 435 -32.76 -36.56 -21.80
C LEU A 435 -32.08 -35.20 -21.58
N PHE A 436 -32.67 -34.36 -20.74
CA PHE A 436 -32.15 -33.03 -20.39
C PHE A 436 -31.87 -32.91 -18.90
N PHE A 437 -31.80 -34.02 -18.18
CA PHE A 437 -31.55 -34.05 -16.75
C PHE A 437 -30.11 -33.66 -16.45
N ARG A 438 -29.93 -32.53 -15.76
CA ARG A 438 -28.66 -32.05 -15.21
C ARG A 438 -28.62 -32.41 -13.73
N GLY A 439 -27.67 -33.23 -13.32
CA GLY A 439 -27.47 -33.57 -11.92
C GLY A 439 -27.30 -32.36 -11.00
N PRO A 440 -27.46 -32.53 -9.69
CA PRO A 440 -27.29 -31.46 -8.71
C PRO A 440 -25.85 -30.91 -8.75
N LYS A 441 -25.70 -29.62 -8.46
CA LYS A 441 -24.37 -29.04 -8.22
C LYS A 441 -23.82 -29.53 -6.87
N ARG A 442 -22.51 -29.60 -6.72
CA ARG A 442 -21.88 -30.08 -5.48
C ARG A 442 -22.38 -29.36 -4.24
N LYS A 443 -22.64 -28.04 -4.32
CA LYS A 443 -23.16 -27.24 -3.20
C LYS A 443 -24.58 -27.63 -2.76
N ASP A 444 -25.38 -28.17 -3.69
CA ASP A 444 -26.80 -28.46 -3.51
C ASP A 444 -27.07 -29.97 -3.30
N SER A 445 -26.01 -30.80 -3.27
CA SER A 445 -26.15 -32.26 -3.17
C SER A 445 -26.65 -32.66 -1.78
N PRO A 446 -27.69 -33.52 -1.70
CA PRO A 446 -28.18 -34.03 -0.43
C PRO A 446 -27.12 -34.89 0.28
N ARG A 447 -27.13 -34.87 1.59
CA ARG A 447 -26.18 -35.62 2.42
C ARG A 447 -26.44 -37.13 2.51
N SER A 448 -27.65 -37.56 2.22
CA SER A 448 -28.05 -38.99 2.26
C SER A 448 -28.94 -39.31 1.08
N ILE A 449 -28.84 -40.53 0.55
CA ILE A 449 -29.69 -41.09 -0.49
C ILE A 449 -30.65 -42.06 0.19
N THR A 450 -31.94 -41.89 -0.06
CA THR A 450 -32.98 -42.89 0.24
C THR A 450 -33.54 -43.34 -1.13
N GLU A 451 -33.45 -44.62 -1.45
CA GLU A 451 -34.14 -45.12 -2.63
C GLU A 451 -35.67 -45.12 -2.38
N GLU A 452 -36.45 -45.09 -3.46
CA GLU A 452 -37.93 -45.13 -3.42
C GLU A 452 -38.50 -46.31 -2.60
N ALA A 453 -37.69 -47.37 -2.36
CA ALA A 453 -38.07 -48.50 -1.56
C ALA A 453 -37.80 -48.42 -0.04
N GLY A 454 -37.31 -47.23 0.44
CA GLY A 454 -37.11 -47.02 1.88
C GLY A 454 -35.89 -47.68 2.53
N SER A 455 -35.07 -48.43 1.78
CA SER A 455 -33.86 -49.07 2.27
C SER A 455 -32.64 -48.20 2.09
N PRO A 456 -31.78 -48.05 3.12
CA PRO A 456 -30.55 -47.27 2.98
C PRO A 456 -29.55 -48.02 2.07
N VAL A 457 -29.04 -47.33 1.05
CA VAL A 457 -27.98 -47.82 0.17
C VAL A 457 -26.66 -47.92 0.92
N ARG A 458 -25.95 -49.05 0.74
CA ARG A 458 -24.67 -49.33 1.43
C ARG A 458 -23.49 -49.22 0.46
N GLU A 459 -22.35 -48.88 0.98
CA GLU A 459 -21.10 -48.89 0.21
C GLU A 459 -20.82 -50.28 -0.35
N GLY A 460 -20.64 -50.38 -1.66
CA GLY A 460 -20.43 -51.65 -2.38
C GLY A 460 -21.69 -52.25 -2.96
N ASP A 461 -22.89 -51.71 -2.74
CA ASP A 461 -24.12 -52.23 -3.36
C ASP A 461 -24.01 -52.15 -4.88
N ILE A 462 -24.49 -53.18 -5.58
CA ILE A 462 -24.49 -53.29 -7.04
C ILE A 462 -25.94 -53.28 -7.51
N LYS A 463 -26.21 -52.55 -8.58
CA LYS A 463 -27.52 -52.54 -9.23
C LYS A 463 -27.34 -52.51 -10.72
N ASP A 464 -28.07 -53.38 -11.42
CA ASP A 464 -28.12 -53.41 -12.87
C ASP A 464 -29.35 -52.63 -13.35
N CYS A 465 -29.18 -51.88 -14.42
CA CYS A 465 -30.24 -51.09 -15.05
C CYS A 465 -30.20 -51.37 -16.58
N THR A 466 -31.36 -51.37 -17.19
CA THR A 466 -31.50 -51.50 -18.65
C THR A 466 -31.96 -50.18 -19.24
N ALA A 467 -31.19 -49.61 -20.17
CA ALA A 467 -31.54 -48.38 -20.86
C ALA A 467 -31.94 -48.70 -22.30
N HIS A 468 -33.07 -48.19 -22.73
CA HIS A 468 -33.55 -48.32 -24.09
C HIS A 468 -33.74 -46.93 -24.72
N TYR A 469 -33.32 -46.78 -25.98
CA TYR A 469 -33.38 -45.50 -26.69
C TYR A 469 -33.16 -45.68 -28.19
N PHE A 470 -33.52 -44.67 -28.99
CA PHE A 470 -33.10 -44.53 -30.37
C PHE A 470 -31.99 -43.48 -30.48
N LEU A 471 -30.92 -43.83 -31.20
CA LEU A 471 -29.87 -42.87 -31.60
C LEU A 471 -30.20 -42.39 -33.01
N VAL A 472 -30.40 -41.09 -33.14
CA VAL A 472 -30.72 -40.44 -34.41
C VAL A 472 -29.56 -39.52 -34.78
N HIS A 473 -28.99 -39.73 -35.96
CA HIS A 473 -27.90 -38.87 -36.43
C HIS A 473 -27.89 -38.72 -37.95
N THR A 474 -27.45 -37.58 -38.44
CA THR A 474 -27.18 -37.38 -39.87
C THR A 474 -25.87 -38.04 -40.23
N GLN A 475 -25.89 -38.91 -41.24
CA GLN A 475 -24.74 -39.67 -41.73
C GLN A 475 -23.99 -38.87 -42.81
N ASP A 476 -24.73 -38.27 -43.74
CA ASP A 476 -24.25 -37.36 -44.79
C ASP A 476 -25.22 -36.18 -44.98
N GLU A 477 -25.13 -35.44 -46.09
CA GLU A 477 -25.93 -34.21 -46.30
C GLU A 477 -27.44 -34.45 -46.38
N ASP A 478 -27.90 -35.65 -46.76
CA ASP A 478 -29.34 -36.01 -46.94
C ASP A 478 -29.73 -37.33 -46.27
N SER A 479 -28.82 -38.00 -45.55
CA SER A 479 -29.12 -39.31 -44.94
C SER A 479 -29.26 -39.14 -43.41
N LEU A 480 -30.45 -39.51 -42.91
CA LEU A 480 -30.76 -39.60 -41.48
C LEU A 480 -30.75 -41.06 -41.06
N SER A 481 -29.83 -41.44 -40.21
CA SER A 481 -29.69 -42.76 -39.62
C SER A 481 -30.42 -42.85 -38.28
N VAL A 482 -31.16 -43.92 -38.08
CA VAL A 482 -31.86 -44.23 -36.84
C VAL A 482 -31.49 -45.64 -36.39
N LEU A 483 -30.98 -45.77 -35.21
CA LEU A 483 -30.51 -47.01 -34.60
C LEU A 483 -31.22 -47.21 -33.27
N GLU A 484 -31.74 -48.42 -33.03
CA GLU A 484 -32.37 -48.78 -31.77
C GLU A 484 -31.38 -49.55 -30.90
N TYR A 485 -31.26 -49.12 -29.65
CA TYR A 485 -30.32 -49.69 -28.69
C TYR A 485 -30.97 -50.07 -27.39
N THR A 486 -30.49 -51.19 -26.85
CA THR A 486 -30.74 -51.63 -25.49
C THR A 486 -29.40 -51.85 -24.82
N ASP A 487 -29.09 -51.01 -23.81
CA ASP A 487 -27.86 -51.08 -23.04
C ASP A 487 -28.12 -51.68 -21.65
N THR A 488 -27.24 -52.57 -21.25
CA THR A 488 -27.22 -53.11 -19.88
C THR A 488 -26.07 -52.41 -19.11
N LEU A 489 -26.40 -51.76 -18.01
CA LEU A 489 -25.45 -51.01 -17.16
C LEU A 489 -25.39 -51.64 -15.77
N SER A 490 -24.18 -51.95 -15.30
CA SER A 490 -23.96 -52.30 -13.89
C SER A 490 -23.37 -51.08 -13.14
N LEU A 491 -24.01 -50.69 -12.08
CA LEU A 491 -23.57 -49.58 -11.23
C LEU A 491 -23.20 -50.08 -9.84
N VAL A 492 -22.15 -49.47 -9.27
CA VAL A 492 -21.70 -49.73 -7.91
C VAL A 492 -21.82 -48.44 -7.07
N PHE A 493 -22.36 -48.56 -5.88
CA PHE A 493 -22.39 -47.44 -4.93
C PHE A 493 -21.05 -47.30 -4.24
N LYS A 494 -20.32 -46.20 -4.52
CA LYS A 494 -18.98 -45.95 -4.01
C LYS A 494 -18.77 -44.48 -3.66
N SER A 495 -18.27 -44.23 -2.44
CA SER A 495 -18.01 -42.86 -1.95
C SER A 495 -19.26 -41.95 -1.97
N GLY A 496 -20.41 -42.55 -1.59
CA GLY A 496 -21.68 -41.83 -1.44
C GLY A 496 -22.34 -41.49 -2.79
N ARG A 497 -22.07 -42.25 -3.87
CA ARG A 497 -22.66 -42.06 -5.21
C ARG A 497 -22.66 -43.33 -6.03
N TRP A 498 -23.61 -43.47 -6.90
CA TRP A 498 -23.63 -44.51 -7.93
C TRP A 498 -22.62 -44.20 -9.05
N ARG A 499 -21.94 -45.25 -9.53
CA ARG A 499 -21.01 -45.17 -10.67
C ARG A 499 -21.21 -46.35 -11.62
N ILE A 500 -21.29 -46.07 -12.92
CA ILE A 500 -21.33 -47.08 -13.97
C ILE A 500 -19.94 -47.77 -14.01
N THR A 501 -19.91 -49.06 -13.74
CA THR A 501 -18.71 -49.90 -13.76
C THR A 501 -18.64 -50.81 -14.98
N SER A 502 -19.79 -51.14 -15.58
CA SER A 502 -19.88 -51.89 -16.82
C SER A 502 -21.02 -51.33 -17.67
N LEU A 503 -20.82 -51.28 -18.97
CA LEU A 503 -21.82 -50.89 -19.93
C LEU A 503 -21.68 -51.82 -21.16
N THR A 504 -22.73 -52.58 -21.44
CA THR A 504 -22.84 -53.43 -22.64
C THR A 504 -23.85 -52.81 -23.58
N HIS A 505 -23.37 -52.47 -24.77
CA HIS A 505 -24.14 -51.79 -25.80
C HIS A 505 -24.64 -52.78 -26.82
N THR A 506 -25.95 -52.90 -27.04
CA THR A 506 -26.56 -53.89 -27.92
C THR A 506 -27.55 -53.20 -28.86
N GLN A 507 -27.30 -53.29 -30.18
CA GLN A 507 -28.24 -52.83 -31.18
C GLN A 507 -29.38 -53.87 -31.29
N THR A 508 -30.63 -53.42 -31.19
CA THR A 508 -31.79 -54.24 -31.06
C THR A 508 -32.38 -54.54 -32.45
N GLU A 509 -32.43 -53.53 -33.28
CA GLU A 509 -33.01 -53.65 -34.66
C GLU A 509 -32.00 -53.15 -35.73
N PRO A 510 -32.16 -53.59 -37.00
CA PRO A 510 -31.33 -53.07 -38.09
C PRO A 510 -31.45 -51.53 -38.22
N GLU A 511 -30.36 -50.90 -38.67
CA GLU A 511 -30.32 -49.46 -38.94
C GLU A 511 -31.35 -49.07 -39.99
N VAL A 512 -32.13 -48.02 -39.72
CA VAL A 512 -33.08 -47.45 -40.69
C VAL A 512 -32.45 -46.16 -41.23
N ILE A 513 -32.29 -46.08 -42.55
CA ILE A 513 -31.76 -44.89 -43.24
C ILE A 513 -32.91 -44.20 -43.98
N LEU A 514 -33.09 -42.93 -43.79
CA LEU A 514 -34.13 -42.08 -44.35
C LEU A 514 -33.51 -40.92 -45.13
N SER A 515 -34.20 -40.45 -46.21
CA SER A 515 -33.84 -39.13 -46.77
C SER A 515 -34.27 -38.02 -45.83
N LEU A 516 -33.30 -37.15 -45.39
CA LEU A 516 -33.56 -36.04 -44.52
C LEU A 516 -34.48 -35.01 -45.21
N SER A 517 -34.28 -34.77 -46.50
CA SER A 517 -35.10 -33.81 -47.25
C SER A 517 -36.56 -34.31 -47.38
N GLU A 518 -36.79 -35.58 -47.67
CA GLU A 518 -38.16 -36.12 -47.71
C GLU A 518 -38.83 -36.12 -46.35
N PHE A 519 -38.09 -36.41 -45.29
CA PHE A 519 -38.56 -36.33 -43.91
C PHE A 519 -38.95 -34.89 -43.52
N GLN A 520 -38.09 -33.93 -43.88
CA GLN A 520 -38.32 -32.50 -43.63
C GLN A 520 -39.55 -31.99 -44.40
N ASP A 521 -39.70 -32.34 -45.69
CA ASP A 521 -40.83 -31.92 -46.47
C ASP A 521 -42.15 -32.47 -45.92
N ARG A 522 -42.14 -33.74 -45.46
CA ARG A 522 -43.29 -34.32 -44.79
C ARG A 522 -43.64 -33.67 -43.50
N TYR A 523 -42.64 -33.35 -42.66
CA TYR A 523 -42.85 -32.63 -41.40
C TYR A 523 -43.38 -31.23 -41.65
N SER A 524 -42.84 -30.51 -42.63
CA SER A 524 -43.26 -29.14 -42.98
C SER A 524 -44.72 -29.11 -43.42
N ARG A 525 -45.16 -30.07 -44.24
CA ARG A 525 -46.58 -30.19 -44.61
C ARG A 525 -47.49 -30.43 -43.42
N LEU A 526 -47.13 -31.38 -42.55
CA LEU A 526 -47.92 -31.64 -41.34
C LEU A 526 -47.94 -30.45 -40.39
N LEU A 527 -46.87 -29.67 -40.34
CA LEU A 527 -46.81 -28.43 -39.54
C LEU A 527 -47.77 -27.38 -40.09
N GLU A 528 -47.85 -27.21 -41.42
CA GLU A 528 -48.82 -26.31 -42.07
C GLU A 528 -50.24 -26.78 -41.85
N GLU A 529 -50.54 -28.08 -42.06
CA GLU A 529 -51.86 -28.69 -41.85
C GLU A 529 -52.37 -28.54 -40.41
N ASN A 530 -51.44 -28.55 -39.44
CA ASN A 530 -51.75 -28.36 -38.04
C ASN A 530 -51.62 -26.90 -37.57
N GLY A 531 -51.59 -25.91 -38.50
CA GLY A 531 -51.57 -24.48 -38.17
C GLY A 531 -50.33 -24.04 -37.41
N GLY A 532 -49.19 -24.68 -37.65
CA GLY A 532 -47.90 -24.39 -36.98
C GLY A 532 -47.76 -25.02 -35.57
N ASN A 533 -48.66 -25.92 -35.20
CA ASN A 533 -48.58 -26.60 -33.90
C ASN A 533 -47.58 -27.76 -33.94
N VAL A 534 -46.37 -27.53 -33.49
CA VAL A 534 -45.25 -28.47 -33.42
C VAL A 534 -45.63 -29.81 -32.76
N LEU A 535 -46.28 -29.75 -31.58
CA LEU A 535 -46.58 -30.95 -30.80
C LEU A 535 -47.61 -31.84 -31.48
N LYS A 536 -48.57 -31.25 -32.21
CA LYS A 536 -49.61 -31.96 -32.92
C LYS A 536 -49.04 -32.56 -34.20
N ALA A 537 -48.30 -31.78 -35.00
CA ALA A 537 -47.63 -32.24 -36.20
C ALA A 537 -46.65 -33.39 -35.91
N THR A 538 -45.92 -33.32 -34.80
CA THR A 538 -45.01 -34.40 -34.37
C THR A 538 -45.77 -35.64 -33.90
N ALA A 539 -46.93 -35.49 -33.24
CA ALA A 539 -47.74 -36.61 -32.83
C ALA A 539 -48.27 -37.39 -34.06
N ASP A 540 -48.76 -36.67 -35.07
CA ASP A 540 -49.24 -37.28 -36.34
C ASP A 540 -48.06 -37.97 -37.09
N LEU A 541 -46.88 -37.33 -37.11
CA LEU A 541 -45.70 -37.91 -37.77
C LEU A 541 -45.18 -39.16 -37.04
N ARG A 542 -45.36 -39.27 -35.73
CA ARG A 542 -44.93 -40.41 -34.89
C ARG A 542 -45.69 -41.70 -35.23
N GLU A 543 -46.89 -41.60 -35.78
CA GLU A 543 -47.59 -42.77 -36.23
C GLU A 543 -46.83 -43.51 -37.36
N THR A 544 -46.09 -42.76 -38.17
CA THR A 544 -45.23 -43.32 -39.23
C THR A 544 -43.81 -43.60 -38.77
N TYR A 545 -43.31 -42.78 -37.87
CA TYR A 545 -41.93 -42.82 -37.34
C TYR A 545 -41.93 -42.94 -35.80
N PRO A 546 -42.11 -44.18 -35.29
CA PRO A 546 -42.28 -44.40 -33.84
C PRO A 546 -41.09 -43.92 -32.96
N TRP A 547 -39.89 -43.80 -33.56
CA TRP A 547 -38.65 -43.36 -32.92
C TRP A 547 -38.58 -41.84 -32.64
N LEU A 548 -39.52 -41.06 -33.16
CA LEU A 548 -39.52 -39.61 -32.97
C LEU A 548 -39.65 -39.23 -31.50
N SER A 549 -39.00 -38.09 -31.16
CA SER A 549 -39.07 -37.49 -29.82
C SER A 549 -40.52 -37.36 -29.33
N THR A 550 -40.72 -37.62 -28.06
CA THR A 550 -42.02 -37.41 -27.39
C THR A 550 -42.32 -35.94 -27.24
N ASN A 551 -43.59 -35.59 -27.00
CA ASN A 551 -43.99 -34.20 -26.73
C ASN A 551 -43.28 -33.61 -25.50
N SER A 552 -43.01 -34.44 -24.45
CA SER A 552 -42.22 -34.02 -23.28
C SER A 552 -40.78 -33.69 -23.63
N GLU A 553 -40.12 -34.52 -24.43
CA GLU A 553 -38.73 -34.27 -24.86
C GLU A 553 -38.62 -33.00 -25.72
N ILE A 554 -39.60 -32.70 -26.58
CA ILE A 554 -39.62 -31.47 -27.38
C ILE A 554 -39.79 -30.24 -26.48
N LEU A 555 -40.68 -30.30 -25.49
CA LEU A 555 -40.89 -29.19 -24.55
C LEU A 555 -39.68 -28.95 -23.65
N GLU A 556 -39.01 -30.01 -23.19
CA GLU A 556 -37.79 -29.91 -22.39
C GLU A 556 -36.60 -29.36 -23.22
N ALA A 557 -36.48 -29.72 -24.49
CA ALA A 557 -35.43 -29.22 -25.39
C ALA A 557 -35.59 -27.72 -25.70
N ALA A 558 -36.83 -27.22 -25.68
CA ALA A 558 -37.14 -25.82 -25.97
C ALA A 558 -36.92 -24.88 -24.76
N GLN A 559 -36.71 -25.42 -23.54
CA GLN A 559 -36.41 -24.66 -22.29
C GLN A 559 -34.92 -24.45 -22.11
#